data_7b2cfc5b81398079e5675e599bfd6652
#
_entry.id   7b2cfc5b81398079e5675e599bfd6652
#
_cell.length_a   1.000
_cell.length_b   1.000
_cell.length_c   1.000
_cell.angle_alpha   90.00
_cell.angle_beta   90.00
_cell.angle_gamma   90.00
#
_symmetry.space_group_name_H-M   'P 1'
#
loop_
_entity.id
_entity.type
_entity.pdbx_description
1 polymer ?
#
loop_
_entity_poly.entity_id
_entity_poly.type
_entity_poly.pdbx_seq_one_letter_code
_entity_poly.pdbx_strand_id
1 'polypeptide(L)'
;MDFAVPAVLIIDLEINPKTDTVFKIGAYRPDLDLGFERSFRHEEGFRKALEEMLPLAEGAEWLMGHNFLEHDLPYLKKAAPDQAWLSLPVIDTLKLSPLAFPQNPYHRLIKNYKIISSELNSPLADCRACWQLFQ
;
A
#
# COMPACT_ATOMS: atom_id res chain seq x y z
N MET A 1 -15.59 -24.04 7.55
CA MET A 1 -15.35 -23.65 6.15
C MET A 1 -14.21 -22.66 6.10
N ASP A 2 -13.15 -23.02 5.45
CA ASP A 2 -11.99 -22.15 5.34
C ASP A 2 -12.14 -21.23 4.14
N PHE A 3 -12.23 -19.94 4.41
CA PHE A 3 -12.19 -18.95 3.33
C PHE A 3 -10.74 -18.64 2.99
N ALA A 4 -10.41 -18.81 1.74
CA ALA A 4 -9.08 -18.44 1.29
C ALA A 4 -8.88 -16.94 1.46
N VAL A 5 -7.75 -16.53 2.02
CA VAL A 5 -7.37 -15.13 2.09
C VAL A 5 -7.08 -14.67 0.65
N PRO A 6 -7.73 -13.59 0.19
CA PRO A 6 -7.47 -13.13 -1.17
C PRO A 6 -6.02 -12.69 -1.34
N ALA A 7 -5.51 -12.88 -2.55
CA ALA A 7 -4.13 -12.51 -2.89
C ALA A 7 -4.05 -11.02 -3.17
N VAL A 8 -3.88 -10.23 -2.12
CA VAL A 8 -3.84 -8.77 -2.18
C VAL A 8 -2.43 -8.28 -1.88
N LEU A 9 -1.92 -7.42 -2.73
CA LEU A 9 -0.66 -6.72 -2.47
C LEU A 9 -1.00 -5.32 -1.94
N ILE A 10 -0.68 -5.08 -0.69
CA ILE A 10 -0.92 -3.80 -0.02
C ILE A 10 0.37 -3.00 -0.09
N ILE A 11 0.29 -1.75 -0.56
CA ILE A 11 1.45 -0.89 -0.73
C ILE A 11 1.20 0.46 -0.08
N ASP A 12 2.24 0.99 0.58
CA ASP A 12 2.26 2.34 1.10
C ASP A 12 3.60 2.98 0.79
N LEU A 13 3.55 4.21 0.26
CA LEU A 13 4.75 4.99 -0.07
C LEU A 13 4.87 6.17 0.88
N GLU A 14 6.10 6.48 1.28
CA GLU A 14 6.43 7.71 1.99
C GLU A 14 7.09 8.67 1.00
N ILE A 15 6.56 9.89 0.94
CA ILE A 15 6.98 10.89 -0.03
C ILE A 15 7.46 12.13 0.69
N ASN A 16 8.60 12.66 0.24
CA ASN A 16 9.13 13.93 0.75
C ASN A 16 8.37 15.06 0.06
N PRO A 17 7.58 15.86 0.81
CA PRO A 17 6.77 16.91 0.20
C PRO A 17 7.60 18.06 -0.37
N LYS A 18 8.84 18.25 0.11
CA LYS A 18 9.71 19.32 -0.39
C LYS A 18 10.28 19.01 -1.77
N THR A 19 10.58 17.75 -2.02
CA THR A 19 11.22 17.31 -3.27
C THR A 19 10.27 16.53 -4.17
N ASP A 20 9.08 16.20 -3.69
CA ASP A 20 8.10 15.37 -4.39
C ASP A 20 8.69 14.04 -4.84
N THR A 21 9.52 13.45 -3.97
CA THR A 21 10.20 12.18 -4.26
C THR A 21 9.83 11.13 -3.21
N VAL A 22 9.68 9.89 -3.68
CA VAL A 22 9.47 8.74 -2.81
C VAL A 22 10.80 8.42 -2.13
N PHE A 23 10.79 8.19 -0.82
CA PHE A 23 12.00 7.82 -0.09
C PHE A 23 11.86 6.49 0.67
N LYS A 24 10.66 5.93 0.72
CA LYS A 24 10.41 4.68 1.44
C LYS A 24 9.20 3.97 0.86
N ILE A 25 9.26 2.65 0.80
CA ILE A 25 8.15 1.81 0.37
C ILE A 25 7.93 0.69 1.38
N GLY A 26 6.67 0.43 1.69
CA GLY A 26 6.24 -0.75 2.42
C GLY A 26 5.24 -1.54 1.60
N ALA A 27 5.30 -2.86 1.71
CA ALA A 27 4.37 -3.75 1.04
C ALA A 27 4.08 -4.97 1.92
N TYR A 28 2.89 -5.51 1.78
CA TYR A 28 2.46 -6.66 2.57
C TYR A 28 1.51 -7.54 1.77
N ARG A 29 1.71 -8.84 1.90
CA ARG A 29 0.84 -9.88 1.32
C ARG A 29 0.21 -10.68 2.45
N PRO A 30 -1.04 -10.39 2.84
CA PRO A 30 -1.70 -11.10 3.96
C PRO A 30 -1.82 -12.61 3.76
N ASP A 31 -2.07 -13.04 2.52
CA ASP A 31 -2.21 -14.46 2.22
C ASP A 31 -0.91 -15.25 2.42
N LEU A 32 0.22 -14.58 2.33
CA LEU A 32 1.54 -15.19 2.52
C LEU A 32 2.15 -14.81 3.88
N ASP A 33 1.56 -13.84 4.57
CA ASP A 33 2.11 -13.21 5.76
C ASP A 33 3.57 -12.76 5.55
N LEU A 34 3.82 -12.12 4.41
CA LEU A 34 5.13 -11.60 4.05
C LEU A 34 5.08 -10.10 3.90
N GLY A 35 6.05 -9.44 4.50
CA GLY A 35 6.21 -7.99 4.42
C GLY A 35 7.52 -7.62 3.76
N PHE A 36 7.56 -6.39 3.25
CA PHE A 36 8.71 -5.82 2.56
C PHE A 36 8.79 -4.33 2.91
N GLU A 37 9.99 -3.86 3.23
CA GLU A 37 10.20 -2.43 3.49
C GLU A 37 11.60 -2.05 3.04
N ARG A 38 11.69 -0.95 2.30
CA ARG A 38 12.99 -0.40 1.84
C ARG A 38 12.97 1.11 1.90
N SER A 39 14.10 1.68 2.28
CA SER A 39 14.33 3.13 2.23
C SER A 39 15.41 3.42 1.18
N PHE A 40 15.30 4.57 0.54
CA PHE A 40 16.25 4.98 -0.50
C PHE A 40 16.28 6.50 -0.59
N ARG A 41 17.31 7.04 -1.24
CA ARG A 41 17.48 8.50 -1.37
C ARG A 41 17.25 9.00 -2.78
N HIS A 42 17.33 8.12 -3.79
CA HIS A 42 17.29 8.48 -5.19
C HIS A 42 16.29 7.62 -5.94
N GLU A 43 15.81 8.11 -7.08
CA GLU A 43 14.86 7.40 -7.92
C GLU A 43 15.36 6.01 -8.33
N GLU A 44 16.67 5.89 -8.55
CA GLU A 44 17.28 4.60 -8.88
C GLU A 44 17.07 3.58 -7.76
N GLY A 45 17.19 4.02 -6.52
CA GLY A 45 16.93 3.16 -5.36
C GLY A 45 15.46 2.73 -5.29
N PHE A 46 14.55 3.61 -5.68
CA PHE A 46 13.13 3.28 -5.74
C PHE A 46 12.86 2.19 -6.79
N ARG A 47 13.44 2.33 -7.98
CA ARG A 47 13.30 1.33 -9.04
C ARG A 47 13.88 -0.02 -8.60
N LYS A 48 15.03 0.01 -7.96
CA LYS A 48 15.65 -1.20 -7.43
C LYS A 48 14.78 -1.87 -6.37
N ALA A 49 14.19 -1.08 -5.48
CA ALA A 49 13.29 -1.59 -4.46
C ALA A 49 12.07 -2.27 -5.10
N LEU A 50 11.53 -1.68 -6.17
CA LEU A 50 10.40 -2.28 -6.89
C LEU A 50 10.79 -3.61 -7.53
N GLU A 51 12.00 -3.72 -8.06
CA GLU A 51 12.50 -4.99 -8.58
C GLU A 51 12.64 -6.05 -7.49
N GLU A 52 13.16 -5.65 -6.34
CA GLU A 52 13.29 -6.54 -5.18
C GLU A 52 11.92 -6.99 -4.63
N MET A 53 10.89 -6.18 -4.83
CA MET A 53 9.53 -6.47 -4.38
C MET A 53 8.80 -7.42 -5.33
N LEU A 54 9.28 -7.65 -6.55
CA LEU A 54 8.58 -8.47 -7.54
C LEU A 54 8.13 -9.84 -7.03
N PRO A 55 8.93 -10.58 -6.26
CA PRO A 55 8.45 -11.86 -5.71
C PRO A 55 7.20 -11.72 -4.85
N LEU A 56 7.05 -10.59 -4.15
CA LEU A 56 5.87 -10.30 -3.34
C LEU A 56 4.66 -9.98 -4.21
N ALA A 57 4.87 -9.37 -5.36
CA ALA A 57 3.80 -9.03 -6.30
C ALA A 57 3.33 -10.25 -7.11
N GLU A 58 4.17 -11.28 -7.20
CA GLU A 58 3.85 -12.47 -7.99
C GLU A 58 2.62 -13.18 -7.41
N GLY A 59 1.65 -13.45 -8.26
CA GLY A 59 0.42 -14.13 -7.85
C GLY A 59 -0.62 -13.23 -7.20
N ALA A 60 -0.32 -11.95 -7.00
CA ALA A 60 -1.31 -11.01 -6.48
C ALA A 60 -2.44 -10.81 -7.49
N GLU A 61 -3.66 -10.72 -6.99
CA GLU A 61 -4.85 -10.52 -7.82
C GLU A 61 -5.41 -9.11 -7.68
N TRP A 62 -5.05 -8.42 -6.60
CA TRP A 62 -5.53 -7.09 -6.26
C TRP A 62 -4.41 -6.23 -5.70
N LEU A 63 -4.49 -4.93 -5.93
CA LEU A 63 -3.70 -3.95 -5.19
C LEU A 63 -4.58 -3.28 -4.15
N MET A 64 -4.00 -2.92 -3.01
CA MET A 64 -4.73 -2.24 -1.96
C MET A 64 -3.85 -1.17 -1.32
N GLY A 65 -4.46 -0.06 -0.96
CA GLY A 65 -3.80 1.01 -0.23
C GLY A 65 -4.81 2.07 0.17
N HIS A 66 -4.38 2.98 1.05
CA HIS A 66 -5.21 4.09 1.49
C HIS A 66 -4.88 5.32 0.64
N ASN A 67 -5.88 5.84 -0.06
CA ASN A 67 -5.70 6.90 -1.06
C ASN A 67 -4.72 6.49 -2.16
N PHE A 68 -4.74 5.22 -2.50
CA PHE A 68 -3.75 4.59 -3.39
C PHE A 68 -3.85 5.12 -4.82
N LEU A 69 -5.08 5.25 -5.34
CA LEU A 69 -5.31 5.65 -6.73
C LEU A 69 -4.77 7.05 -7.03
N GLU A 70 -4.94 7.98 -6.11
CA GLU A 70 -4.56 9.37 -6.33
C GLU A 70 -3.17 9.71 -5.83
N HIS A 71 -2.65 8.93 -4.88
CA HIS A 71 -1.39 9.23 -4.21
C HIS A 71 -0.26 8.29 -4.65
N ASP A 72 -0.40 7.00 -4.36
CA ASP A 72 0.71 6.05 -4.52
C ASP A 72 0.87 5.55 -5.96
N LEU A 73 -0.24 5.22 -6.59
CA LEU A 73 -0.21 4.61 -7.92
C LEU A 73 0.49 5.46 -8.99
N PRO A 74 0.28 6.79 -9.04
CA PRO A 74 0.99 7.61 -10.03
C PRO A 74 2.51 7.52 -9.90
N TYR A 75 3.05 7.49 -8.68
CA TYR A 75 4.49 7.35 -8.48
C TYR A 75 5.01 5.99 -8.90
N LEU A 76 4.24 4.94 -8.62
CA LEU A 76 4.59 3.58 -9.02
C LEU A 76 4.61 3.44 -10.54
N LYS A 77 3.62 3.96 -11.22
CA LYS A 77 3.55 3.90 -12.68
C LYS A 77 4.66 4.69 -13.35
N LYS A 78 5.05 5.82 -12.76
CA LYS A 78 6.15 6.62 -13.27
C LYS A 78 7.49 5.89 -13.11
N ALA A 79 7.70 5.22 -11.99
CA ALA A 79 8.95 4.52 -11.72
C ALA A 79 9.08 3.20 -12.47
N ALA A 80 7.96 2.51 -12.71
CA ALA A 80 7.98 1.17 -13.30
C ALA A 80 6.81 0.98 -14.28
N PRO A 81 6.79 1.73 -15.39
CA PRO A 81 5.63 1.74 -16.31
C PRO A 81 5.36 0.38 -16.97
N ASP A 82 6.34 -0.48 -17.04
CA ASP A 82 6.23 -1.77 -17.74
C ASP A 82 5.84 -2.93 -16.83
N GLN A 83 5.57 -2.66 -15.54
CA GLN A 83 5.22 -3.73 -14.59
C GLN A 83 3.76 -4.13 -14.72
N ALA A 84 3.53 -5.40 -15.05
CA ALA A 84 2.17 -5.92 -15.28
C ALA A 84 1.28 -5.84 -14.03
N TRP A 85 1.85 -6.00 -12.84
CA TRP A 85 1.09 -5.98 -11.60
C TRP A 85 0.45 -4.62 -11.32
N LEU A 86 0.94 -3.55 -11.92
CA LEU A 86 0.34 -2.21 -11.79
C LEU A 86 -1.00 -2.09 -12.50
N SER A 87 -1.36 -3.06 -13.33
CA SER A 87 -2.66 -3.11 -14.02
C SER A 87 -3.72 -3.89 -13.25
N LEU A 88 -3.37 -4.43 -12.08
CA LEU A 88 -4.33 -5.15 -11.25
C LEU A 88 -5.44 -4.23 -10.75
N PRO A 89 -6.64 -4.76 -10.51
CA PRO A 89 -7.71 -3.96 -9.90
C PRO A 89 -7.28 -3.46 -8.52
N VAL A 90 -7.72 -2.25 -8.18
CA VAL A 90 -7.32 -1.55 -6.98
C VAL A 90 -8.46 -1.47 -5.98
N ILE A 91 -8.15 -1.78 -4.72
CA ILE A 91 -9.04 -1.52 -3.59
C ILE A 91 -8.46 -0.32 -2.84
N ASP A 92 -9.14 0.82 -2.95
CA ASP A 92 -8.70 2.04 -2.26
C ASP A 92 -9.53 2.22 -1.00
N THR A 93 -8.92 1.98 0.16
CA THR A 93 -9.63 1.99 1.43
C THR A 93 -10.20 3.35 1.79
N LEU A 94 -9.62 4.43 1.26
CA LEU A 94 -10.19 5.77 1.46
C LEU A 94 -11.58 5.89 0.83
N LYS A 95 -11.79 5.22 -0.30
CA LYS A 95 -13.05 5.33 -1.06
C LYS A 95 -14.13 4.35 -0.61
N LEU A 96 -13.76 3.33 0.15
CA LEU A 96 -14.72 2.32 0.61
C LEU A 96 -15.58 2.80 1.78
N SER A 97 -14.96 3.49 2.72
CA SER A 97 -15.52 3.65 4.05
C SER A 97 -16.77 4.56 4.12
N PRO A 98 -16.81 5.78 3.55
CA PRO A 98 -17.94 6.68 3.80
C PRO A 98 -19.24 6.24 3.14
N LEU A 99 -19.16 5.57 2.00
CA LEU A 99 -20.34 5.17 1.24
C LEU A 99 -20.89 3.81 1.65
N ALA A 100 -19.99 2.89 1.98
CA ALA A 100 -20.38 1.53 2.36
C ALA A 100 -20.83 1.43 3.81
N PHE A 101 -20.26 2.27 4.69
CA PHE A 101 -20.50 2.20 6.14
C PHE A 101 -20.63 3.59 6.74
N PRO A 102 -21.69 4.35 6.38
CA PRO A 102 -21.79 5.76 6.79
C PRO A 102 -21.87 5.97 8.30
N GLN A 103 -22.32 4.98 9.07
CA GLN A 103 -22.45 5.07 10.52
C GLN A 103 -21.38 4.31 11.27
N ASN A 104 -20.46 3.70 10.56
CA ASN A 104 -19.42 2.90 11.17
C ASN A 104 -18.27 3.82 11.64
N PRO A 105 -17.75 3.66 12.85
CA PRO A 105 -16.57 4.40 13.30
C PRO A 105 -15.30 4.06 12.50
N TYR A 106 -15.39 3.19 11.55
CA TYR A 106 -14.33 2.72 10.67
C TYR A 106 -13.55 3.86 10.02
N HIS A 107 -14.25 4.87 9.53
CA HIS A 107 -13.60 6.03 8.90
C HIS A 107 -12.73 6.80 9.89
N ARG A 108 -13.20 6.92 11.13
CA ARG A 108 -12.44 7.57 12.20
C ARG A 108 -11.23 6.72 12.60
N LEU A 109 -11.39 5.40 12.64
CA LEU A 109 -10.30 4.49 12.93
C LEU A 109 -9.19 4.57 11.89
N ILE A 110 -9.54 4.63 10.61
CA ILE A 110 -8.57 4.78 9.54
C ILE A 110 -7.75 6.06 9.73
N LYS A 111 -8.43 7.17 10.02
CA LYS A 111 -7.78 8.46 10.23
C LYS A 111 -6.83 8.41 11.43
N ASN A 112 -7.29 7.86 12.55
CA ASN A 112 -6.47 7.72 13.75
C ASN A 112 -5.27 6.81 13.49
N TYR A 113 -5.48 5.74 12.74
CA TYR A 113 -4.45 4.79 12.41
C TYR A 113 -3.35 5.44 11.55
N LYS A 114 -3.72 6.23 10.57
CA LYS A 114 -2.76 6.94 9.72
C LYS A 114 -1.92 7.93 10.56
N ILE A 115 -2.50 8.60 11.53
CA ILE A 115 -1.77 9.49 12.43
C ILE A 115 -0.74 8.70 13.25
N ILE A 116 -1.14 7.59 13.85
CA ILE A 116 -0.25 6.74 14.64
C ILE A 116 0.89 6.19 13.78
N SER A 117 0.56 5.66 12.61
CA SER A 117 1.54 5.09 11.68
C SER A 117 2.52 6.14 11.18
N SER A 118 2.04 7.35 10.94
CA SER A 118 2.88 8.47 10.54
C SER A 118 3.90 8.80 11.62
N GLU A 119 3.51 8.75 12.89
CA GLU A 119 4.44 8.95 14.01
C GLU A 119 5.49 7.85 14.09
N LEU A 120 5.10 6.61 13.79
CA LEU A 120 6.01 5.47 13.76
C LEU A 120 6.85 5.41 12.50
N ASN A 121 6.46 6.16 11.46
CA ASN A 121 7.18 6.27 10.20
C ASN A 121 7.49 4.91 9.57
N SER A 122 6.52 3.99 9.57
CA SER A 122 6.66 2.64 9.01
C SER A 122 5.58 2.34 7.98
N PRO A 123 5.91 2.34 6.69
CA PRO A 123 4.96 1.99 5.63
C PRO A 123 4.45 0.55 5.74
N LEU A 124 5.29 -0.37 6.21
CA LEU A 124 4.85 -1.75 6.40
C LEU A 124 3.78 -1.84 7.49
N ALA A 125 3.95 -1.11 8.60
CA ALA A 125 2.93 -1.05 9.64
C ALA A 125 1.62 -0.47 9.10
N ASP A 126 1.70 0.55 8.23
CA ASP A 126 0.53 1.13 7.57
C ASP A 126 -0.20 0.10 6.71
N CYS A 127 0.53 -0.71 5.97
CA CYS A 127 -0.05 -1.76 5.14
C CYS A 127 -0.79 -2.80 5.98
N ARG A 128 -0.19 -3.25 7.07
CA ARG A 128 -0.82 -4.19 8.00
C ARG A 128 -2.07 -3.60 8.63
N ALA A 129 -2.00 -2.34 9.01
CA ALA A 129 -3.11 -1.60 9.58
C ALA A 129 -4.27 -1.49 8.60
N CYS A 130 -3.97 -1.16 7.34
CA CYS A 130 -4.94 -1.08 6.27
C CYS A 130 -5.67 -2.41 6.09
N TRP A 131 -4.94 -3.51 6.11
CA TRP A 131 -5.53 -4.85 5.99
C TRP A 131 -6.44 -5.19 7.16
N GLN A 132 -6.01 -4.89 8.38
CA GLN A 132 -6.82 -5.16 9.57
C GLN A 132 -8.15 -4.40 9.55
N LEU A 133 -8.12 -3.16 9.07
CA LEU A 133 -9.33 -2.36 8.95
C LEU A 133 -10.27 -2.87 7.86
N PHE A 134 -9.72 -3.43 6.81
CA PHE A 134 -10.49 -3.98 5.71
C PHE A 134 -11.24 -5.25 6.11
N GLN A 135 -10.67 -6.04 6.99
CA GLN A 135 -11.34 -7.24 7.50
C GLN A 135 -12.47 -6.90 8.47
#